data_b8f5642d6eabb3c0d6e5b1073675a96e
#
_entry.id   b8f5642d6eabb3c0d6e5b1073675a96e
#
_cell.length_a   1.000
_cell.length_b   1.000
_cell.length_c   1.000
_cell.angle_alpha   90.00
_cell.angle_beta   90.00
_cell.angle_gamma   90.00
#
_symmetry.space_group_name_H-M   'P 1'
#
loop_
_entity.id
_entity.type
_entity.pdbx_description
1 polymer ?
#
loop_
_entity_poly.entity_id
_entity_poly.type
_entity_poly.pdbx_seq_one_letter_code
_entity_poly.pdbx_strand_id
1 'polypeptide(L)'
;MANARPPYRCFSHKAEAAGQPLPISISIGVDPAIEIAACFEPPTTPLGFNELSIAGALRGKAVEMTQCKTINEKAIAHAEIVIEGELLPNARVREDQNTHTGRAMPEFPGYTGEAKEAIPVIKVKAVTHRINPIWRTTVGPGEEHVNMAGIPTEASILDMVERAMPGKLLNVFAHSAGGGKLLAVLQFKKSSPADEGRQRQAALLAFSAFPELKHVILVDEDVDIFDSDDVLWAMQTRYQGDVDTITIPGVRCHPLDPSQVPEYSPSILQQGMSCKTIFDCTVPFHLKHNFQRSRFKEVDVKRFLPDFE
;
A
#
# COMPACT_ATOMS: atom_id res chain seq x y z
N MET A 1 -13.89 15.99 3.97
CA MET A 1 -12.96 14.86 3.78
C MET A 1 -13.64 13.57 4.22
N ALA A 2 -14.18 12.79 3.29
CA ALA A 2 -14.66 11.43 3.59
C ALA A 2 -13.46 10.47 3.46
N ASN A 3 -12.55 10.51 4.43
CA ASN A 3 -11.51 9.51 4.51
C ASN A 3 -12.15 8.16 4.85
N ALA A 4 -11.77 7.09 4.16
CA ALA A 4 -11.95 5.76 4.70
C ALA A 4 -11.41 5.82 6.13
N ARG A 5 -12.27 5.51 7.09
CA ARG A 5 -11.93 5.76 8.50
C ARG A 5 -11.29 4.50 9.02
N PRO A 6 -9.98 4.51 9.32
CA PRO A 6 -9.38 3.41 10.07
C PRO A 6 -10.26 3.08 11.29
N PRO A 7 -10.31 1.82 11.73
CA PRO A 7 -11.14 1.41 12.88
C PRO A 7 -10.98 2.33 14.11
N TYR A 8 -9.76 2.79 14.40
CA TYR A 8 -9.52 3.70 15.52
C TYR A 8 -10.28 5.02 15.41
N ARG A 9 -10.52 5.54 14.19
CA ARG A 9 -11.32 6.77 14.01
C ARG A 9 -12.77 6.59 14.40
N CYS A 10 -13.33 5.40 14.20
CA CYS A 10 -14.69 5.11 14.68
C CYS A 10 -14.77 5.16 16.20
N PHE A 11 -13.78 4.57 16.89
CA PHE A 11 -13.71 4.59 18.35
C PHE A 11 -13.43 5.99 18.88
N SER A 12 -12.46 6.71 18.31
CA SER A 12 -12.14 8.08 18.73
C SER A 12 -13.29 9.03 18.54
N HIS A 13 -14.04 8.98 17.44
CA HIS A 13 -15.24 9.81 17.24
C HIS A 13 -16.36 9.49 18.22
N LYS A 14 -16.57 8.20 18.55
CA LYS A 14 -17.57 7.81 19.56
C LYS A 14 -17.17 8.33 20.95
N ALA A 15 -15.93 8.17 21.34
CA ALA A 15 -15.41 8.67 22.61
C ALA A 15 -15.48 10.19 22.68
N GLU A 16 -15.09 10.89 21.61
CA GLU A 16 -15.13 12.33 21.51
C GLU A 16 -16.57 12.87 21.57
N ALA A 17 -17.50 12.24 20.88
CA ALA A 17 -18.93 12.59 20.95
C ALA A 17 -19.51 12.38 22.36
N ALA A 18 -19.00 11.41 23.11
CA ALA A 18 -19.35 11.18 24.50
C ALA A 18 -18.58 12.07 25.49
N GLY A 19 -17.65 12.92 25.02
CA GLY A 19 -16.79 13.73 25.87
C GLY A 19 -15.83 12.91 26.75
N GLN A 20 -15.53 11.66 26.35
CA GLN A 20 -14.71 10.74 27.14
C GLN A 20 -13.34 10.54 26.48
N PRO A 21 -12.24 10.46 27.26
CA PRO A 21 -10.95 10.07 26.72
C PRO A 21 -10.99 8.62 26.26
N LEU A 22 -10.29 8.32 25.17
CA LEU A 22 -10.13 6.96 24.67
C LEU A 22 -8.78 6.40 25.11
N PRO A 23 -8.75 5.32 25.92
CA PRO A 23 -7.49 4.67 26.27
C PRO A 23 -6.82 4.10 25.02
N ILE A 24 -5.50 4.25 24.91
CA ILE A 24 -4.70 3.80 23.77
C ILE A 24 -3.34 3.28 24.25
N SER A 25 -2.90 2.17 23.66
CA SER A 25 -1.53 1.68 23.77
C SER A 25 -0.85 1.71 22.40
N ILE A 26 0.38 2.20 22.36
CA ILE A 26 1.21 2.25 21.15
C ILE A 26 2.41 1.34 21.38
N SER A 27 2.51 0.28 20.61
CA SER A 27 3.62 -0.68 20.67
C SER A 27 4.62 -0.37 19.55
N ILE A 28 5.88 -0.14 19.93
CA ILE A 28 6.99 0.20 19.03
C ILE A 28 8.03 -0.92 19.09
N GLY A 29 8.60 -1.29 17.92
CA GLY A 29 9.58 -2.38 17.84
C GLY A 29 8.90 -3.74 18.07
N VAL A 30 7.92 -4.02 17.25
CA VAL A 30 7.21 -5.31 17.22
C VAL A 30 7.75 -6.22 16.11
N ASP A 31 7.29 -7.47 16.06
CA ASP A 31 7.61 -8.40 14.99
C ASP A 31 7.15 -7.82 13.63
N PRO A 32 7.97 -7.85 12.57
CA PRO A 32 7.62 -7.31 11.24
C PRO A 32 6.30 -7.83 10.68
N ALA A 33 5.90 -9.06 10.99
CA ALA A 33 4.60 -9.59 10.60
C ALA A 33 3.42 -8.80 11.21
N ILE A 34 3.61 -8.22 12.39
CA ILE A 34 2.60 -7.36 13.02
C ILE A 34 2.57 -5.99 12.34
N GLU A 35 3.72 -5.44 11.98
CA GLU A 35 3.80 -4.16 11.26
C GLU A 35 3.12 -4.27 9.89
N ILE A 36 3.43 -5.32 9.11
CA ILE A 36 2.79 -5.61 7.82
C ILE A 36 1.28 -5.80 7.99
N ALA A 37 0.86 -6.59 8.98
CA ALA A 37 -0.56 -6.84 9.22
C ALA A 37 -1.33 -5.54 9.55
N ALA A 38 -0.71 -4.61 10.26
CA ALA A 38 -1.30 -3.30 10.58
C ALA A 38 -1.44 -2.35 9.38
N CYS A 39 -0.80 -2.66 8.25
CA CYS A 39 -0.88 -1.86 7.02
C CYS A 39 -1.99 -2.34 6.05
N PHE A 40 -2.72 -3.42 6.38
CA PHE A 40 -3.88 -3.82 5.60
C PHE A 40 -5.05 -2.84 5.78
N GLU A 41 -5.80 -2.62 4.71
CA GLU A 41 -6.91 -1.66 4.67
C GLU A 41 -8.20 -2.31 4.12
N PRO A 42 -9.38 -1.69 4.37
CA PRO A 42 -10.60 -2.12 3.69
C PRO A 42 -10.47 -2.03 2.15
N PRO A 43 -11.07 -2.96 1.40
CA PRO A 43 -12.06 -3.97 1.84
C PRO A 43 -11.46 -5.27 2.40
N THR A 44 -10.15 -5.49 2.31
CA THR A 44 -9.50 -6.73 2.78
C THR A 44 -9.67 -6.93 4.28
N THR A 45 -9.56 -5.85 5.05
CA THR A 45 -9.82 -5.84 6.49
C THR A 45 -11.05 -4.97 6.80
N PRO A 46 -12.27 -5.52 6.66
CA PRO A 46 -13.50 -4.77 6.94
C PRO A 46 -13.62 -4.45 8.44
N LEU A 47 -14.50 -3.49 8.76
CA LEU A 47 -14.73 -3.10 10.14
C LEU A 47 -15.09 -4.32 11.03
N GLY A 48 -14.33 -4.48 12.12
CA GLY A 48 -14.45 -5.61 13.04
C GLY A 48 -13.49 -6.78 12.73
N PHE A 49 -12.75 -6.71 11.62
CA PHE A 49 -11.66 -7.64 11.37
C PHE A 49 -10.49 -7.32 12.32
N ASN A 50 -9.81 -8.37 12.80
CA ASN A 50 -8.64 -8.21 13.67
C ASN A 50 -7.37 -8.48 12.86
N GLU A 51 -6.64 -7.43 12.53
CA GLU A 51 -5.41 -7.49 11.73
C GLU A 51 -4.32 -8.36 12.38
N LEU A 52 -4.35 -8.52 13.71
CA LEU A 52 -3.45 -9.43 14.40
C LEU A 52 -3.63 -10.90 14.00
N SER A 53 -4.79 -11.26 13.41
CA SER A 53 -5.00 -12.59 12.85
C SER A 53 -4.14 -12.84 11.60
N ILE A 54 -3.90 -11.81 10.78
CA ILE A 54 -2.96 -11.85 9.64
C ILE A 54 -1.55 -12.08 10.17
N ALA A 55 -1.13 -11.29 11.18
CA ALA A 55 0.17 -11.46 11.81
C ALA A 55 0.34 -12.85 12.41
N GLY A 56 -0.71 -13.38 13.04
CA GLY A 56 -0.73 -14.75 13.58
C GLY A 56 -0.55 -15.82 12.51
N ALA A 57 -1.22 -15.65 11.36
CA ALA A 57 -1.10 -16.54 10.21
C ALA A 57 0.32 -16.51 9.61
N LEU A 58 0.89 -15.31 9.40
CA LEU A 58 2.26 -15.16 8.89
C LEU A 58 3.31 -15.78 9.83
N ARG A 59 3.11 -15.65 11.14
CA ARG A 59 4.03 -16.19 12.16
C ARG A 59 3.83 -17.69 12.44
N GLY A 60 2.72 -18.27 12.01
CA GLY A 60 2.32 -19.62 12.39
C GLY A 60 1.93 -19.77 13.88
N LYS A 61 1.75 -18.66 14.60
CA LYS A 61 1.35 -18.62 16.02
C LYS A 61 0.63 -17.34 16.37
N ALA A 62 -0.26 -17.40 17.35
CA ALA A 62 -1.00 -16.21 17.81
C ALA A 62 -0.04 -15.11 18.30
N VAL A 63 -0.46 -13.84 18.12
CA VAL A 63 0.22 -12.69 18.71
C VAL A 63 -0.07 -12.65 20.21
N GLU A 64 0.96 -12.66 21.02
CA GLU A 64 0.84 -12.59 22.47
C GLU A 64 0.57 -11.14 22.89
N MET A 65 -0.44 -10.98 23.77
CA MET A 65 -0.84 -9.71 24.32
C MET A 65 -0.62 -9.69 25.83
N THR A 66 -0.29 -8.53 26.38
CA THR A 66 -0.15 -8.33 27.83
C THR A 66 -1.01 -7.16 28.30
N GLN A 67 -1.41 -7.18 29.57
CA GLN A 67 -2.18 -6.09 30.16
C GLN A 67 -1.29 -4.85 30.34
N CYS A 68 -1.74 -3.68 29.94
CA CYS A 68 -1.12 -2.39 30.21
C CYS A 68 -1.04 -2.11 31.72
N LYS A 69 -0.10 -1.28 32.14
CA LYS A 69 0.15 -0.96 33.56
C LYS A 69 -0.76 0.13 34.10
N THR A 70 -1.15 1.09 33.25
CA THR A 70 -1.83 2.32 33.69
C THR A 70 -3.19 2.54 33.07
N ILE A 71 -3.53 1.74 32.06
CA ILE A 71 -4.84 1.79 31.37
C ILE A 71 -5.42 0.38 31.26
N ASN A 72 -6.75 0.29 31.16
CA ASN A 72 -7.44 -1.01 31.03
C ASN A 72 -7.48 -1.46 29.57
N GLU A 73 -6.29 -1.57 28.93
CA GLU A 73 -6.10 -2.03 27.57
C GLU A 73 -4.96 -3.06 27.50
N LYS A 74 -4.82 -3.72 26.35
CA LYS A 74 -3.73 -4.65 26.09
C LYS A 74 -2.73 -4.04 25.11
N ALA A 75 -1.47 -4.44 25.27
CA ALA A 75 -0.38 -4.14 24.36
C ALA A 75 0.25 -5.42 23.83
N ILE A 76 1.03 -5.31 22.75
CA ILE A 76 1.83 -6.42 22.22
C ILE A 76 2.89 -6.81 23.28
N ALA A 77 2.89 -8.08 23.69
CA ALA A 77 3.70 -8.56 24.82
C ALA A 77 5.21 -8.41 24.60
N HIS A 78 5.68 -8.55 23.36
CA HIS A 78 7.10 -8.54 23.01
C HIS A 78 7.57 -7.26 22.31
N ALA A 79 6.80 -6.18 22.42
CA ALA A 79 7.23 -4.87 21.94
C ALA A 79 8.49 -4.38 22.68
N GLU A 80 9.33 -3.63 22.00
CA GLU A 80 10.51 -3.01 22.58
C GLU A 80 10.12 -1.86 23.54
N ILE A 81 9.13 -1.05 23.12
CA ILE A 81 8.59 0.08 23.87
C ILE A 81 7.07 0.09 23.75
N VAL A 82 6.38 0.36 24.86
CA VAL A 82 4.93 0.59 24.87
C VAL A 82 4.64 1.94 25.51
N ILE A 83 3.92 2.79 24.78
CA ILE A 83 3.40 4.06 25.28
C ILE A 83 1.93 3.84 25.64
N GLU A 84 1.59 4.05 26.90
CA GLU A 84 0.24 3.95 27.43
C GLU A 84 -0.33 5.36 27.66
N GLY A 85 -1.53 5.62 27.20
CA GLY A 85 -2.11 6.96 27.35
C GLY A 85 -3.60 7.01 27.02
N GLU A 86 -4.09 8.22 26.90
CA GLU A 86 -5.47 8.54 26.57
C GLU A 86 -5.53 9.57 25.46
N LEU A 87 -6.23 9.26 24.38
CA LEU A 87 -6.58 10.23 23.35
C LEU A 87 -7.63 11.18 23.93
N LEU A 88 -7.27 12.46 24.04
CA LEU A 88 -8.14 13.45 24.68
C LEU A 88 -9.26 13.90 23.73
N PRO A 89 -10.52 13.97 24.21
CA PRO A 89 -11.62 14.51 23.41
C PRO A 89 -11.37 16.00 23.13
N ASN A 90 -11.64 16.42 21.90
CA ASN A 90 -11.58 17.81 21.44
C ASN A 90 -10.21 18.53 21.60
N ALA A 91 -9.18 17.87 22.11
CA ALA A 91 -7.85 18.46 22.20
C ALA A 91 -7.13 18.36 20.84
N ARG A 92 -6.57 19.48 20.38
CA ARG A 92 -5.85 19.57 19.11
C ARG A 92 -4.61 20.44 19.27
N VAL A 93 -3.56 20.07 18.54
CA VAL A 93 -2.30 20.83 18.45
C VAL A 93 -1.83 20.87 17.01
N ARG A 94 -0.98 21.83 16.69
CA ARG A 94 -0.26 21.82 15.40
C ARG A 94 0.71 20.65 15.38
N GLU A 95 0.84 20.02 14.20
CA GLU A 95 1.75 18.88 14.01
C GLU A 95 3.22 19.28 14.22
N ASP A 96 3.59 20.48 13.81
CA ASP A 96 4.94 21.05 13.90
C ASP A 96 5.14 21.98 15.11
N GLN A 97 4.38 21.82 16.17
CA GLN A 97 4.42 22.72 17.33
C GLN A 97 5.82 22.91 17.97
N ASN A 98 6.72 21.93 17.77
CA ASN A 98 8.07 21.99 18.31
C ASN A 98 9.10 22.56 17.32
N THR A 99 8.82 22.55 16.02
CA THR A 99 9.77 22.96 14.98
C THR A 99 9.34 24.24 14.26
N HIS A 100 8.04 24.52 14.21
CA HIS A 100 7.44 25.69 13.56
C HIS A 100 7.88 25.86 12.10
N THR A 101 8.15 24.75 11.40
CA THR A 101 8.64 24.77 10.00
C THR A 101 7.53 24.84 8.96
N GLY A 102 6.29 24.62 9.37
CA GLY A 102 5.16 24.41 8.43
C GLY A 102 5.22 23.07 7.70
N ARG A 103 6.17 22.21 8.05
CA ARG A 103 6.40 20.94 7.37
C ARG A 103 6.23 19.77 8.33
N ALA A 104 5.63 18.69 7.81
CA ALA A 104 5.60 17.38 8.43
C ALA A 104 6.84 16.56 8.04
N MET A 105 6.77 15.25 8.19
CA MET A 105 7.86 14.35 7.79
C MET A 105 7.83 14.07 6.28
N PRO A 106 8.97 13.63 5.68
CA PRO A 106 8.98 13.09 4.35
C PRO A 106 8.04 11.87 4.24
N GLU A 107 7.28 11.82 3.15
CA GLU A 107 6.28 10.81 2.91
C GLU A 107 6.71 9.85 1.79
N PHE A 108 6.02 8.71 1.65
CA PHE A 108 6.35 7.66 0.68
C PHE A 108 6.47 8.13 -0.79
N PRO A 109 5.75 9.17 -1.26
CA PRO A 109 5.93 9.67 -2.64
C PRO A 109 7.21 10.47 -2.85
N GLY A 110 8.04 10.65 -1.83
CA GLY A 110 9.29 11.41 -1.92
C GLY A 110 9.14 12.92 -1.68
N TYR A 111 7.98 13.37 -1.24
CA TYR A 111 7.72 14.78 -0.92
C TYR A 111 7.54 14.97 0.59
N THR A 112 7.90 16.15 1.08
CA THR A 112 7.63 16.52 2.48
C THR A 112 6.20 17.04 2.58
N GLY A 113 5.40 16.44 3.46
CA GLY A 113 4.04 16.87 3.72
C GLY A 113 3.96 18.24 4.39
N GLU A 114 2.81 18.91 4.27
CA GLU A 114 2.51 20.10 5.07
C GLU A 114 2.06 19.70 6.47
N ALA A 115 2.52 20.44 7.46
CA ALA A 115 2.11 20.24 8.84
C ALA A 115 0.63 20.56 9.01
N LYS A 116 -0.12 19.67 9.63
CA LYS A 116 -1.54 19.87 9.93
C LYS A 116 -1.73 20.82 11.09
N GLU A 117 -2.69 21.71 10.97
CA GLU A 117 -3.02 22.71 12.00
C GLU A 117 -3.62 22.12 13.28
N ALA A 118 -4.28 20.95 13.16
CA ALA A 118 -5.07 20.39 14.24
C ALA A 118 -5.01 18.85 14.24
N ILE A 119 -4.02 18.28 14.93
CA ILE A 119 -3.94 16.84 15.16
C ILE A 119 -4.39 16.48 16.58
N PRO A 120 -4.99 15.27 16.78
CA PRO A 120 -5.40 14.80 18.09
C PRO A 120 -4.22 14.66 19.06
N VAL A 121 -4.50 14.79 20.36
CA VAL A 121 -3.50 14.74 21.43
C VAL A 121 -3.68 13.48 22.28
N ILE A 122 -2.59 12.76 22.49
CA ILE A 122 -2.51 11.66 23.47
C ILE A 122 -1.82 12.16 24.73
N LYS A 123 -2.52 12.08 25.87
CA LYS A 123 -1.94 12.29 27.18
C LYS A 123 -1.26 11.00 27.62
N VAL A 124 0.06 10.97 27.57
CA VAL A 124 0.88 9.81 28.00
C VAL A 124 0.77 9.64 29.51
N LYS A 125 0.48 8.42 29.98
CA LYS A 125 0.43 8.02 31.39
C LYS A 125 1.66 7.25 31.81
N ALA A 126 2.16 6.38 30.92
CA ALA A 126 3.37 5.61 31.16
C ALA A 126 4.08 5.27 29.85
N VAL A 127 5.39 5.09 29.94
CA VAL A 127 6.20 4.46 28.91
C VAL A 127 6.89 3.27 29.57
N THR A 128 6.59 2.08 29.08
CA THR A 128 7.25 0.85 29.50
C THR A 128 8.15 0.34 28.38
N HIS A 129 9.26 -0.28 28.73
CA HIS A 129 10.22 -0.75 27.73
C HIS A 129 11.02 -1.95 28.25
N ARG A 130 11.64 -2.67 27.33
CA ARG A 130 12.60 -3.74 27.64
C ARG A 130 13.84 -3.16 28.32
N ILE A 131 14.61 -4.03 28.95
CA ILE A 131 15.98 -3.71 29.35
C ILE A 131 16.78 -3.53 28.05
N ASN A 132 17.37 -2.36 27.81
CA ASN A 132 18.07 -1.99 26.58
C ASN A 132 17.16 -2.09 25.33
N PRO A 133 16.09 -1.30 25.23
CA PRO A 133 15.16 -1.37 24.12
C PRO A 133 15.80 -0.89 22.82
N ILE A 134 15.40 -1.50 21.70
CA ILE A 134 15.78 -1.07 20.37
C ILE A 134 14.70 -0.14 19.85
N TRP A 135 15.07 1.07 19.45
CA TRP A 135 14.16 1.99 18.76
C TRP A 135 13.98 1.57 17.32
N ARG A 136 12.76 1.21 16.98
CA ARG A 136 12.35 0.89 15.60
C ARG A 136 11.75 2.13 14.96
N THR A 137 12.25 2.53 13.81
CA THR A 137 11.71 3.61 13.00
C THR A 137 11.80 3.26 11.52
N THR A 138 10.88 3.80 10.74
CA THR A 138 10.89 3.71 9.28
C THR A 138 11.13 5.11 8.72
N VAL A 139 12.12 5.25 7.84
CA VAL A 139 12.42 6.51 7.18
C VAL A 139 11.83 6.47 5.77
N GLY A 140 10.89 7.36 5.49
CA GLY A 140 10.37 7.53 4.13
C GLY A 140 11.19 8.54 3.32
N PRO A 141 11.26 8.39 2.00
CA PRO A 141 10.76 7.29 1.16
C PRO A 141 11.82 6.16 0.99
N GLY A 142 11.91 5.24 1.92
CA GLY A 142 12.85 4.11 1.84
C GLY A 142 12.15 2.83 1.38
N GLU A 143 12.91 1.85 0.88
CA GLU A 143 12.39 0.54 0.44
C GLU A 143 11.61 -0.19 1.53
N GLU A 144 12.01 -0.04 2.78
CA GLU A 144 11.29 -0.60 3.91
C GLU A 144 9.88 -0.02 4.05
N HIS A 145 9.73 1.32 3.89
CA HIS A 145 8.43 1.99 3.88
C HIS A 145 7.57 1.53 2.69
N VAL A 146 8.19 1.43 1.50
CA VAL A 146 7.53 0.94 0.29
C VAL A 146 7.02 -0.49 0.47
N ASN A 147 7.84 -1.39 0.99
CA ASN A 147 7.48 -2.79 1.20
C ASN A 147 6.37 -2.96 2.24
N MET A 148 6.38 -2.19 3.33
CA MET A 148 5.31 -2.21 4.32
C MET A 148 3.95 -1.78 3.73
N ALA A 149 3.95 -0.87 2.77
CA ALA A 149 2.74 -0.45 2.07
C ALA A 149 2.38 -1.39 0.91
N GLY A 150 3.39 -1.85 0.16
CA GLY A 150 3.24 -2.63 -1.07
C GLY A 150 2.71 -4.04 -0.84
N ILE A 151 3.30 -4.79 0.10
CA ILE A 151 2.91 -6.18 0.37
C ILE A 151 1.41 -6.31 0.70
N PRO A 152 0.80 -5.51 1.58
CA PRO A 152 -0.64 -5.53 1.80
C PRO A 152 -1.46 -5.13 0.58
N THR A 153 -0.98 -4.18 -0.22
CA THR A 153 -1.62 -3.75 -1.47
C THR A 153 -1.66 -4.90 -2.48
N GLU A 154 -0.54 -5.59 -2.70
CA GLU A 154 -0.42 -6.75 -3.59
C GLU A 154 -1.36 -7.88 -3.17
N ALA A 155 -1.32 -8.24 -1.90
CA ALA A 155 -2.17 -9.31 -1.35
C ALA A 155 -3.66 -8.96 -1.48
N SER A 156 -4.05 -7.71 -1.26
CA SER A 156 -5.44 -7.24 -1.39
C SER A 156 -5.93 -7.31 -2.83
N ILE A 157 -5.10 -6.90 -3.78
CA ILE A 157 -5.41 -6.96 -5.22
C ILE A 157 -5.52 -8.42 -5.67
N LEU A 158 -4.54 -9.25 -5.30
CA LEU A 158 -4.52 -10.66 -5.67
C LEU A 158 -5.77 -11.39 -5.16
N ASP A 159 -6.12 -11.21 -3.89
CA ASP A 159 -7.31 -11.84 -3.28
C ASP A 159 -8.61 -11.43 -4.00
N MET A 160 -8.78 -10.13 -4.28
CA MET A 160 -9.97 -9.62 -4.95
C MET A 160 -10.12 -10.15 -6.38
N VAL A 161 -9.02 -10.15 -7.14
CA VAL A 161 -9.04 -10.60 -8.53
C VAL A 161 -9.17 -12.12 -8.61
N GLU A 162 -8.49 -12.87 -7.74
CA GLU A 162 -8.56 -14.34 -7.70
C GLU A 162 -9.99 -14.83 -7.41
N ARG A 163 -10.72 -14.17 -6.53
CA ARG A 163 -12.14 -14.50 -6.26
C ARG A 163 -13.04 -14.29 -7.48
N ALA A 164 -12.74 -13.31 -8.32
CA ALA A 164 -13.54 -13.00 -9.52
C ALA A 164 -13.10 -13.77 -10.76
N MET A 165 -11.81 -14.06 -10.89
CA MET A 165 -11.16 -14.64 -12.07
C MET A 165 -10.06 -15.63 -11.66
N PRO A 166 -10.41 -16.82 -11.12
CA PRO A 166 -9.45 -17.79 -10.59
C PRO A 166 -8.38 -18.16 -11.62
N GLY A 167 -7.10 -18.10 -11.22
CA GLY A 167 -5.93 -18.49 -12.00
C GLY A 167 -5.62 -17.60 -13.21
N LYS A 168 -6.20 -16.38 -13.29
CA LYS A 168 -5.92 -15.43 -14.39
C LYS A 168 -4.88 -14.39 -14.04
N LEU A 169 -4.89 -13.90 -12.80
CA LEU A 169 -3.85 -13.02 -12.29
C LEU A 169 -2.73 -13.89 -11.71
N LEU A 170 -1.56 -13.83 -12.35
CA LEU A 170 -0.41 -14.65 -11.95
C LEU A 170 0.36 -14.03 -10.81
N ASN A 171 0.53 -12.71 -10.87
CA ASN A 171 1.24 -11.97 -9.84
C ASN A 171 0.86 -10.48 -9.86
N VAL A 172 1.17 -9.80 -8.77
CA VAL A 172 0.98 -8.35 -8.58
C VAL A 172 2.26 -7.79 -7.98
N PHE A 173 2.69 -6.64 -8.47
CA PHE A 173 3.78 -5.88 -7.89
C PHE A 173 3.33 -4.43 -7.63
N ALA A 174 3.28 -4.04 -6.38
CA ALA A 174 3.05 -2.66 -5.97
C ALA A 174 4.38 -1.91 -6.09
N HIS A 175 4.59 -1.28 -7.23
CA HIS A 175 5.88 -0.80 -7.71
C HIS A 175 6.45 0.32 -6.82
N SER A 176 7.77 0.25 -6.56
CA SER A 176 8.49 1.21 -5.70
C SER A 176 8.41 2.65 -6.20
N ALA A 177 8.41 2.88 -7.53
CA ALA A 177 8.19 4.21 -8.10
C ALA A 177 6.83 4.83 -7.73
N GLY A 178 5.85 4.02 -7.36
CA GLY A 178 4.57 4.45 -6.79
C GLY A 178 4.53 4.41 -5.27
N GLY A 179 5.68 4.21 -4.60
CA GLY A 179 5.77 4.10 -3.16
C GLY A 179 5.00 2.91 -2.58
N GLY A 180 4.79 1.85 -3.37
CA GLY A 180 4.00 0.68 -2.98
C GLY A 180 2.48 0.92 -2.93
N LYS A 181 2.00 2.12 -3.31
CA LYS A 181 0.58 2.49 -3.20
C LYS A 181 -0.02 3.09 -4.48
N LEU A 182 0.75 3.88 -5.24
CA LEU A 182 0.19 4.64 -6.37
C LEU A 182 0.24 3.87 -7.69
N LEU A 183 1.13 2.90 -7.84
CA LEU A 183 1.33 2.13 -9.07
C LEU A 183 1.37 0.65 -8.76
N ALA A 184 0.57 -0.14 -9.49
CA ALA A 184 0.66 -1.59 -9.49
C ALA A 184 0.88 -2.14 -10.91
N VAL A 185 1.71 -3.16 -11.04
CA VAL A 185 1.89 -3.95 -12.24
C VAL A 185 1.20 -5.30 -12.04
N LEU A 186 0.32 -5.67 -12.94
CA LEU A 186 -0.47 -6.90 -12.89
C LEU A 186 -0.04 -7.82 -14.04
N GLN A 187 0.47 -9.00 -13.69
CA GLN A 187 0.81 -10.05 -14.66
C GLN A 187 -0.41 -10.92 -14.91
N PHE A 188 -1.00 -10.81 -16.10
CA PHE A 188 -2.27 -11.44 -16.43
C PHE A 188 -2.12 -12.50 -17.54
N LYS A 189 -2.75 -13.66 -17.35
CA LYS A 189 -2.72 -14.75 -18.30
C LYS A 189 -3.98 -14.81 -19.15
N LYS A 190 -3.86 -14.55 -20.42
CA LYS A 190 -4.90 -14.83 -21.43
C LYS A 190 -4.68 -16.22 -22.04
N SER A 191 -5.53 -17.19 -21.68
CA SER A 191 -5.43 -18.60 -22.09
C SER A 191 -6.30 -18.92 -23.32
N SER A 192 -7.25 -18.05 -23.63
CA SER A 192 -8.19 -18.22 -24.75
C SER A 192 -8.68 -16.87 -25.26
N PRO A 193 -9.31 -16.81 -26.44
CA PRO A 193 -9.94 -15.58 -26.94
C PRO A 193 -11.01 -15.01 -26.01
N ALA A 194 -11.65 -15.86 -25.19
CA ALA A 194 -12.67 -15.44 -24.23
C ALA A 194 -12.09 -14.67 -23.02
N ASP A 195 -10.78 -14.65 -22.89
CA ASP A 195 -10.10 -13.87 -21.84
C ASP A 195 -9.82 -12.42 -22.25
N GLU A 196 -10.05 -12.09 -23.53
CA GLU A 196 -9.86 -10.73 -24.03
C GLU A 196 -10.80 -9.74 -23.32
N GLY A 197 -10.25 -8.65 -22.82
CA GLY A 197 -10.96 -7.67 -21.99
C GLY A 197 -11.00 -7.98 -20.49
N ARG A 198 -10.77 -9.24 -20.07
CA ARG A 198 -10.74 -9.61 -18.65
C ARG A 198 -9.55 -9.00 -17.90
N GLN A 199 -8.42 -8.80 -18.57
CA GLN A 199 -7.28 -8.09 -17.99
C GLN A 199 -7.65 -6.67 -17.55
N ARG A 200 -8.47 -5.95 -18.34
CA ARG A 200 -8.98 -4.62 -18.00
C ARG A 200 -9.93 -4.66 -16.80
N GLN A 201 -10.77 -5.70 -16.72
CA GLN A 201 -11.62 -5.93 -15.54
C GLN A 201 -10.78 -6.22 -14.28
N ALA A 202 -9.67 -6.96 -14.40
CA ALA A 202 -8.74 -7.18 -13.28
C ALA A 202 -8.16 -5.85 -12.77
N ALA A 203 -7.81 -4.92 -13.63
CA ALA A 203 -7.36 -3.59 -13.23
C ALA A 203 -8.46 -2.77 -12.50
N LEU A 204 -9.72 -2.88 -12.94
CA LEU A 204 -10.84 -2.24 -12.23
C LEU A 204 -11.07 -2.85 -10.84
N LEU A 205 -10.90 -4.17 -10.70
CA LEU A 205 -10.94 -4.85 -9.42
C LEU A 205 -9.75 -4.43 -8.53
N ALA A 206 -8.56 -4.22 -9.09
CA ALA A 206 -7.41 -3.71 -8.36
C ALA A 206 -7.69 -2.32 -7.76
N PHE A 207 -8.31 -1.41 -8.52
CA PHE A 207 -8.75 -0.11 -8.00
C PHE A 207 -9.84 -0.21 -6.91
N SER A 208 -10.63 -1.28 -6.93
CA SER A 208 -11.64 -1.55 -5.90
C SER A 208 -11.03 -2.18 -4.66
N ALA A 209 -10.03 -3.07 -4.85
CA ALA A 209 -9.29 -3.72 -3.77
C ALA A 209 -8.44 -2.72 -3.00
N PHE A 210 -7.86 -1.74 -3.70
CA PHE A 210 -7.06 -0.69 -3.10
C PHE A 210 -7.46 0.68 -3.67
N PRO A 211 -8.43 1.39 -3.04
CA PRO A 211 -9.01 2.63 -3.57
C PRO A 211 -8.01 3.78 -3.76
N GLU A 212 -6.86 3.73 -3.10
CA GLU A 212 -5.81 4.76 -3.19
C GLU A 212 -4.87 4.55 -4.38
N LEU A 213 -4.91 3.38 -5.03
CA LEU A 213 -4.15 3.08 -6.25
C LEU A 213 -4.50 4.08 -7.36
N LYS A 214 -3.48 4.61 -8.04
CA LYS A 214 -3.62 5.63 -9.08
C LYS A 214 -3.44 5.07 -10.48
N HIS A 215 -2.44 4.23 -10.68
CA HIS A 215 -2.10 3.66 -11.97
C HIS A 215 -1.99 2.14 -11.91
N VAL A 216 -2.42 1.48 -12.99
CA VAL A 216 -2.23 0.04 -13.21
C VAL A 216 -1.58 -0.17 -14.56
N ILE A 217 -0.51 -0.93 -14.61
CA ILE A 217 0.09 -1.46 -15.84
C ILE A 217 -0.28 -2.95 -15.92
N LEU A 218 -0.90 -3.36 -17.02
CA LEU A 218 -1.21 -4.75 -17.31
C LEU A 218 -0.17 -5.32 -18.25
N VAL A 219 0.37 -6.47 -17.94
CA VAL A 219 1.37 -7.17 -18.76
C VAL A 219 1.04 -8.65 -18.91
N ASP A 220 1.56 -9.27 -19.97
CA ASP A 220 1.44 -10.72 -20.19
C ASP A 220 2.36 -11.55 -19.28
N GLU A 221 2.16 -12.86 -19.33
CA GLU A 221 2.87 -13.85 -18.51
C GLU A 221 4.38 -13.95 -18.75
N ASP A 222 4.88 -13.41 -19.87
CA ASP A 222 6.31 -13.44 -20.26
C ASP A 222 7.09 -12.21 -19.81
N VAL A 223 6.47 -11.27 -19.11
CA VAL A 223 7.09 -10.06 -18.59
C VAL A 223 7.42 -10.24 -17.12
N ASP A 224 8.67 -9.98 -16.72
CA ASP A 224 9.03 -9.93 -15.30
C ASP A 224 8.57 -8.61 -14.68
N ILE A 225 7.54 -8.69 -13.85
CA ILE A 225 6.96 -7.50 -13.22
C ILE A 225 7.83 -6.87 -12.14
N PHE A 226 8.86 -7.58 -11.66
CA PHE A 226 9.83 -7.07 -10.69
C PHE A 226 11.02 -6.38 -11.35
N ASP A 227 11.16 -6.50 -12.67
CA ASP A 227 12.13 -5.77 -13.48
C ASP A 227 11.44 -4.58 -14.17
N SER A 228 11.78 -3.37 -13.72
CA SER A 228 11.20 -2.13 -14.27
C SER A 228 11.54 -1.96 -15.76
N ASP A 229 12.70 -2.39 -16.21
CA ASP A 229 13.11 -2.29 -17.62
C ASP A 229 12.27 -3.24 -18.47
N ASP A 230 11.93 -4.43 -17.97
CA ASP A 230 11.08 -5.38 -18.69
C ASP A 230 9.62 -4.88 -18.79
N VAL A 231 9.11 -4.27 -17.71
CA VAL A 231 7.79 -3.62 -17.71
C VAL A 231 7.74 -2.45 -18.70
N LEU A 232 8.76 -1.59 -18.69
CA LEU A 232 8.86 -0.47 -19.62
C LEU A 232 9.06 -0.94 -21.07
N TRP A 233 9.79 -2.03 -21.30
CA TRP A 233 9.91 -2.66 -22.61
C TRP A 233 8.53 -3.13 -23.13
N ALA A 234 7.73 -3.78 -22.28
CA ALA A 234 6.37 -4.18 -22.66
C ALA A 234 5.51 -2.95 -23.02
N MET A 235 5.62 -1.87 -22.25
CA MET A 235 4.93 -0.61 -22.53
C MET A 235 5.35 0.00 -23.87
N GLN A 236 6.64 -0.09 -24.27
CA GLN A 236 7.09 0.45 -25.55
C GLN A 236 6.71 -0.43 -26.75
N THR A 237 6.56 -1.73 -26.57
CA THR A 237 6.42 -2.68 -27.67
C THR A 237 5.00 -3.23 -27.87
N ARG A 238 4.13 -3.10 -26.86
CA ARG A 238 2.79 -3.74 -26.84
C ARG A 238 1.63 -2.77 -26.59
N TYR A 239 1.93 -1.49 -26.33
CA TYR A 239 0.94 -0.50 -25.94
C TYR A 239 0.75 0.55 -27.04
N GLN A 240 -0.52 0.88 -27.35
CA GLN A 240 -0.93 1.97 -28.22
C GLN A 240 -1.82 2.95 -27.43
N GLY A 241 -1.37 4.20 -27.32
CA GLY A 241 -1.97 5.18 -26.42
C GLY A 241 -3.44 5.50 -26.68
N ASP A 242 -3.92 5.33 -27.91
CA ASP A 242 -5.29 5.65 -28.31
C ASP A 242 -6.31 4.54 -27.98
N VAL A 243 -5.86 3.28 -27.86
CA VAL A 243 -6.75 2.12 -27.62
C VAL A 243 -6.48 1.41 -26.28
N ASP A 244 -5.28 1.55 -25.76
CA ASP A 244 -4.81 0.80 -24.58
C ASP A 244 -4.71 1.65 -23.30
N THR A 245 -5.05 2.96 -23.41
CA THR A 245 -5.20 3.84 -22.25
C THR A 245 -6.66 3.89 -21.82
N ILE A 246 -6.93 3.55 -20.55
CA ILE A 246 -8.25 3.73 -19.95
C ILE A 246 -8.12 4.71 -18.81
N THR A 247 -8.84 5.82 -18.86
CA THR A 247 -8.86 6.85 -17.83
C THR A 247 -10.20 6.88 -17.10
N ILE A 248 -10.14 7.02 -15.77
CA ILE A 248 -11.32 7.12 -14.90
C ILE A 248 -11.15 8.41 -14.09
N PRO A 249 -11.69 9.54 -14.56
CA PRO A 249 -11.56 10.82 -13.89
C PRO A 249 -12.49 10.93 -12.68
N GLY A 250 -12.14 11.83 -11.75
CA GLY A 250 -13.02 12.22 -10.64
C GLY A 250 -13.22 11.14 -9.59
N VAL A 251 -12.22 10.26 -9.38
CA VAL A 251 -12.27 9.21 -8.37
C VAL A 251 -11.34 9.49 -7.21
N ARG A 252 -11.59 8.82 -6.08
CA ARG A 252 -10.76 8.93 -4.88
C ARG A 252 -9.31 8.56 -5.16
N CYS A 253 -8.38 9.30 -4.57
CA CYS A 253 -6.95 9.04 -4.61
C CYS A 253 -6.32 9.03 -3.22
N HIS A 254 -5.04 8.66 -3.17
CA HIS A 254 -4.26 8.74 -1.94
C HIS A 254 -4.09 10.22 -1.53
N PRO A 255 -4.34 10.57 -0.25
CA PRO A 255 -4.28 11.98 0.20
C PRO A 255 -2.89 12.63 0.10
N LEU A 256 -1.83 11.84 -0.03
CA LEU A 256 -0.44 12.31 -0.21
C LEU A 256 -0.01 12.38 -1.69
N ASP A 257 -0.90 12.14 -2.64
CA ASP A 257 -0.61 12.41 -4.05
C ASP A 257 -0.59 13.93 -4.29
N PRO A 258 0.57 14.53 -4.59
CA PRO A 258 0.68 15.99 -4.71
C PRO A 258 -0.05 16.56 -5.93
N SER A 259 -0.40 15.72 -6.90
CA SER A 259 -1.10 16.14 -8.12
C SER A 259 -2.62 16.24 -7.98
N GLN A 260 -3.18 15.99 -6.79
CA GLN A 260 -4.62 15.99 -6.52
C GLN A 260 -5.19 17.38 -6.17
N VAL A 261 -4.76 18.40 -6.84
CA VAL A 261 -5.24 19.76 -6.61
C VAL A 261 -5.91 20.31 -7.87
N PRO A 262 -7.00 21.10 -7.74
CA PRO A 262 -7.74 21.63 -8.89
C PRO A 262 -6.88 22.43 -9.87
N GLU A 263 -5.86 23.09 -9.37
CA GLU A 263 -4.91 23.88 -10.17
C GLU A 263 -4.09 23.01 -11.13
N TYR A 264 -3.94 21.72 -10.82
CA TYR A 264 -3.17 20.78 -11.65
C TYR A 264 -3.97 20.30 -12.86
N SER A 265 -5.27 20.08 -12.69
CA SER A 265 -6.15 19.61 -13.76
C SER A 265 -7.59 20.04 -13.54
N PRO A 266 -8.28 20.57 -14.57
CA PRO A 266 -9.69 20.95 -14.47
C PRO A 266 -10.65 19.77 -14.20
N SER A 267 -10.20 18.54 -14.36
CA SER A 267 -10.97 17.34 -13.99
C SER A 267 -10.96 17.06 -12.49
N ILE A 268 -10.11 17.73 -11.72
CA ILE A 268 -10.03 17.61 -10.27
C ILE A 268 -10.93 18.67 -9.65
N LEU A 269 -12.13 18.29 -9.28
CA LEU A 269 -13.14 19.23 -8.74
C LEU A 269 -12.85 19.63 -7.29
N GLN A 270 -12.12 18.82 -6.56
CA GLN A 270 -11.76 19.06 -5.16
C GLN A 270 -10.56 18.21 -4.75
N GLN A 271 -9.86 18.63 -3.72
CA GLN A 271 -8.77 17.85 -3.11
C GLN A 271 -9.26 16.47 -2.67
N GLY A 272 -8.46 15.44 -2.89
CA GLY A 272 -8.81 14.03 -2.59
C GLY A 272 -9.38 13.27 -3.79
N MET A 273 -9.43 13.92 -4.96
CA MET A 273 -9.82 13.30 -6.22
C MET A 273 -8.66 13.32 -7.22
N SER A 274 -8.59 12.32 -8.07
CA SER A 274 -7.65 12.28 -9.20
C SER A 274 -8.23 11.52 -10.39
N CYS A 275 -7.44 11.33 -11.42
CA CYS A 275 -7.73 10.43 -12.53
C CYS A 275 -6.95 9.13 -12.34
N LYS A 276 -7.64 7.98 -12.34
CA LYS A 276 -6.99 6.68 -12.40
C LYS A 276 -6.72 6.31 -13.85
N THR A 277 -5.60 5.63 -14.09
CA THR A 277 -5.24 5.22 -15.45
C THR A 277 -4.83 3.74 -15.48
N ILE A 278 -5.33 3.02 -16.48
CA ILE A 278 -4.89 1.69 -16.85
C ILE A 278 -4.07 1.81 -18.12
N PHE A 279 -2.89 1.23 -18.12
CA PHE A 279 -2.03 1.03 -19.29
C PHE A 279 -2.07 -0.45 -19.63
N ASP A 280 -2.81 -0.81 -20.68
CA ASP A 280 -2.95 -2.20 -21.11
C ASP A 280 -1.82 -2.59 -22.06
N CYS A 281 -0.71 -3.06 -21.48
CA CYS A 281 0.46 -3.51 -22.22
C CYS A 281 0.42 -5.03 -22.50
N THR A 282 -0.78 -5.61 -22.59
CA THR A 282 -0.96 -7.02 -22.97
C THR A 282 -1.20 -7.15 -24.49
N VAL A 283 -0.62 -8.19 -25.08
CA VAL A 283 -0.83 -8.50 -26.50
C VAL A 283 -2.26 -9.04 -26.70
N PRO A 284 -3.02 -8.57 -27.73
CA PRO A 284 -4.28 -9.19 -28.10
C PRO A 284 -4.10 -10.69 -28.34
N PHE A 285 -5.00 -11.52 -27.80
CA PHE A 285 -4.82 -12.98 -27.80
C PHE A 285 -4.55 -13.56 -29.18
N HIS A 286 -5.26 -13.08 -30.21
CA HIS A 286 -5.10 -13.56 -31.58
C HIS A 286 -3.77 -13.16 -32.22
N LEU A 287 -3.05 -12.18 -31.67
CA LEU A 287 -1.76 -11.70 -32.15
C LEU A 287 -0.57 -12.26 -31.36
N LYS A 288 -0.79 -13.05 -30.30
CA LYS A 288 0.29 -13.58 -29.45
C LYS A 288 1.42 -14.27 -30.22
N HIS A 289 1.09 -14.92 -31.35
CA HIS A 289 2.07 -15.59 -32.19
C HIS A 289 3.09 -14.64 -32.84
N ASN A 290 2.75 -13.35 -33.00
CA ASN A 290 3.64 -12.31 -33.56
C ASN A 290 4.56 -11.69 -32.51
N PHE A 291 4.28 -11.93 -31.21
CA PHE A 291 4.98 -11.28 -30.10
C PHE A 291 5.85 -12.26 -29.29
N GLN A 292 6.33 -13.31 -29.94
CA GLN A 292 7.26 -14.24 -29.30
C GLN A 292 8.60 -13.57 -29.07
N ARG A 293 9.03 -13.51 -27.80
CA ARG A 293 10.35 -12.96 -27.45
C ARG A 293 11.47 -13.79 -28.05
N SER A 294 12.47 -13.12 -28.58
CA SER A 294 13.71 -13.77 -29.04
C SER A 294 14.39 -14.48 -27.88
N ARG A 295 14.75 -15.74 -28.09
CA ARG A 295 15.52 -16.51 -27.12
C ARG A 295 16.88 -16.83 -27.72
N PHE A 296 17.93 -16.53 -26.96
CA PHE A 296 19.28 -16.91 -27.30
C PHE A 296 19.59 -18.26 -26.67
N LYS A 297 20.40 -19.03 -27.37
CA LYS A 297 20.92 -20.29 -26.81
C LYS A 297 21.80 -19.98 -25.61
N GLU A 298 21.51 -20.60 -24.49
CA GLU A 298 22.38 -20.52 -23.32
C GLU A 298 23.75 -21.10 -23.69
N VAL A 299 24.82 -20.36 -23.38
CA VAL A 299 26.20 -20.75 -23.61
C VAL A 299 26.88 -20.84 -22.26
N ASP A 300 27.50 -21.99 -22.00
CA ASP A 300 28.40 -22.11 -20.87
C ASP A 300 29.64 -21.26 -21.11
N VAL A 301 29.65 -20.06 -20.55
CA VAL A 301 30.73 -19.09 -20.73
C VAL A 301 32.06 -19.64 -20.24
N LYS A 302 32.07 -20.44 -19.16
CA LYS A 302 33.29 -21.04 -18.60
C LYS A 302 33.97 -22.02 -19.54
N ARG A 303 33.22 -22.60 -20.46
CA ARG A 303 33.78 -23.46 -21.51
C ARG A 303 34.65 -22.69 -22.48
N PHE A 304 34.41 -21.41 -22.70
CA PHE A 304 35.13 -20.56 -23.67
C PHE A 304 36.04 -19.55 -23.00
N LEU A 305 35.69 -19.14 -21.78
CA LEU A 305 36.44 -18.20 -20.95
C LEU A 305 36.55 -18.79 -19.53
N PRO A 306 37.53 -19.73 -19.30
CA PRO A 306 37.63 -20.44 -18.02
C PRO A 306 37.85 -19.53 -16.80
N ASP A 307 38.50 -18.38 -17.01
CA ASP A 307 38.88 -17.40 -15.98
C ASP A 307 37.81 -16.29 -15.80
N PHE A 308 36.64 -16.46 -16.41
CA PHE A 308 35.54 -15.48 -16.26
C PHE A 308 34.76 -15.75 -14.95
N GLU A 309 34.83 -14.79 -14.02
CA GLU A 309 34.06 -14.79 -12.78
C GLU A 309 32.70 -14.13 -12.93
#